data_434711394d31eb79263ee506b765b481
#
_entry.id   434711394d31eb79263ee506b765b481
#
_cell.length_a   1.000
_cell.length_b   1.000
_cell.length_c   1.000
_cell.angle_alpha   90.00
_cell.angle_beta   90.00
_cell.angle_gamma   90.00
#
_symmetry.space_group_name_H-M   'P 1'
#
loop_
_entity.id
_entity.type
_entity.pdbx_description
1 polymer ?
#
loop_
_entity_poly.entity_id
_entity_poly.type
_entity_poly.pdbx_seq_one_letter_code
_entity_poly.pdbx_strand_id
1 'polypeptide(L)'
;MRILIFGGTGFVGAHYARHLLEARPVAQVVLCDKAPLDESRYAPVLVQALRDPRCSFRQLDLRQRIPDDLAEGGVDLIANFAAVHREPGHEAWEYFETNLLGADNVCEFADRIGCKTILFTSSISPYGPSELERDEKSLPVPSTPYGASKLAAEKIHLGWHRGGDDRRLLIVRPGVVFGPGEGGNVTRMIRFLRKGLFVYLGNRGVRKSGIYVKSLSRMFEWGLERLGDPSFCNIRPGAAFFNASFDPPPSVEDYVKAIREVGEFKRPVFNIPFKLIYAISHLFMGIGGIHPVRMRKLVRPNLILPSFLKHLDYDWKWDLRSAMADWKCEKPEDWA
;
A
#
# COMPACT_ATOMS: atom_id res chain seq x y z
N MET A 1 -15.56 19.61 -0.24
CA MET A 1 -14.15 19.11 -0.28
C MET A 1 -13.96 18.34 -1.56
N ARG A 2 -12.98 18.75 -2.37
CA ARG A 2 -12.65 18.05 -3.63
C ARG A 2 -11.28 17.41 -3.54
N ILE A 3 -11.22 16.12 -3.87
CA ILE A 3 -10.04 15.26 -3.66
C ILE A 3 -9.63 14.64 -4.99
N LEU A 4 -8.37 14.82 -5.37
CA LEU A 4 -7.77 14.12 -6.51
C LEU A 4 -6.97 12.93 -6.03
N ILE A 5 -7.23 11.75 -6.60
CA ILE A 5 -6.51 10.52 -6.26
C ILE A 5 -5.73 10.04 -7.49
N PHE A 6 -4.44 10.30 -7.53
CA PHE A 6 -3.53 9.77 -8.54
C PHE A 6 -3.20 8.30 -8.22
N GLY A 7 -3.29 7.42 -9.21
CA GLY A 7 -3.35 5.98 -8.99
C GLY A 7 -4.73 5.53 -8.47
N GLY A 8 -5.76 6.30 -8.78
CA GLY A 8 -7.11 6.16 -8.22
C GLY A 8 -7.84 4.88 -8.59
N THR A 9 -7.53 4.29 -9.75
CA THR A 9 -8.11 3.00 -10.18
C THR A 9 -7.29 1.80 -9.70
N GLY A 10 -6.14 2.05 -9.05
CA GLY A 10 -5.33 1.03 -8.40
C GLY A 10 -5.96 0.52 -7.09
N PHE A 11 -5.39 -0.55 -6.54
CA PHE A 11 -5.94 -1.23 -5.36
C PHE A 11 -6.14 -0.29 -4.15
N VAL A 12 -5.11 0.47 -3.77
CA VAL A 12 -5.20 1.40 -2.62
C VAL A 12 -6.10 2.58 -2.95
N GLY A 13 -5.97 3.15 -4.16
CA GLY A 13 -6.75 4.32 -4.59
C GLY A 13 -8.25 4.06 -4.62
N ALA A 14 -8.68 2.94 -5.19
CA ALA A 14 -10.09 2.56 -5.27
C ALA A 14 -10.72 2.35 -3.88
N HIS A 15 -10.01 1.67 -2.98
CA HIS A 15 -10.48 1.48 -1.60
C HIS A 15 -10.52 2.78 -0.80
N TYR A 16 -9.54 3.66 -0.99
CA TYR A 16 -9.54 4.97 -0.33
C TYR A 16 -10.66 5.87 -0.86
N ALA A 17 -10.89 5.88 -2.17
CA ALA A 17 -12.00 6.61 -2.76
C ALA A 17 -13.35 6.16 -2.18
N ARG A 18 -13.59 4.84 -2.10
CA ARG A 18 -14.77 4.30 -1.44
C ARG A 18 -14.88 4.78 0.01
N HIS A 19 -13.79 4.69 0.77
CA HIS A 19 -13.78 5.15 2.16
C HIS A 19 -14.18 6.63 2.30
N LEU A 20 -13.67 7.49 1.43
CA LEU A 20 -14.01 8.92 1.41
C LEU A 20 -15.48 9.16 1.11
N LEU A 21 -16.04 8.46 0.11
CA LEU A 21 -17.45 8.59 -0.29
C LEU A 21 -18.40 8.12 0.82
N GLU A 22 -18.00 7.09 1.60
CA GLU A 22 -18.77 6.58 2.74
C GLU A 22 -18.63 7.48 3.98
N ALA A 23 -17.42 7.96 4.28
CA ALA A 23 -17.14 8.71 5.51
C ALA A 23 -17.41 10.23 5.39
N ARG A 24 -17.41 10.79 4.17
CA ARG A 24 -17.52 12.23 3.92
C ARG A 24 -18.63 12.55 2.89
N PRO A 25 -19.88 12.77 3.33
CA PRO A 25 -21.03 12.96 2.42
C PRO A 25 -20.89 14.10 1.40
N VAL A 26 -20.09 15.12 1.71
CA VAL A 26 -19.86 16.28 0.84
C VAL A 26 -18.56 16.18 0.01
N ALA A 27 -17.85 15.06 0.09
CA ALA A 27 -16.62 14.88 -0.69
C ALA A 27 -16.95 14.63 -2.17
N GLN A 28 -16.20 15.31 -3.05
CA GLN A 28 -16.11 15.00 -4.48
C GLN A 28 -14.75 14.34 -4.74
N VAL A 29 -14.75 13.19 -5.37
CA VAL A 29 -13.55 12.39 -5.61
C VAL A 29 -13.30 12.27 -7.11
N VAL A 30 -12.09 12.59 -7.54
CA VAL A 30 -11.66 12.38 -8.93
C VAL A 30 -10.56 11.32 -8.94
N LEU A 31 -10.86 10.19 -9.55
CA LEU A 31 -9.87 9.12 -9.78
C LEU A 31 -9.05 9.50 -11.01
N CYS A 32 -7.75 9.65 -10.83
CA CYS A 32 -6.82 9.97 -11.90
C CYS A 32 -5.88 8.77 -12.11
N ASP A 33 -5.88 8.19 -13.30
CA ASP A 33 -5.01 7.05 -13.63
C ASP A 33 -4.79 6.95 -15.15
N LYS A 34 -3.75 6.21 -15.56
CA LYS A 34 -3.51 5.93 -16.97
C LYS A 34 -4.47 4.90 -17.57
N ALA A 35 -5.11 4.10 -16.75
CA ALA A 35 -6.07 3.07 -17.13
C ALA A 35 -7.38 3.23 -16.36
N PRO A 36 -8.54 2.88 -16.95
CA PRO A 36 -9.81 2.85 -16.23
C PRO A 36 -9.80 1.78 -15.13
N LEU A 37 -10.82 1.86 -14.25
CA LEU A 37 -11.05 0.84 -13.22
C LEU A 37 -11.34 -0.51 -13.87
N ASP A 38 -10.59 -1.53 -13.46
CA ASP A 38 -10.92 -2.91 -13.79
C ASP A 38 -11.97 -3.42 -12.80
N GLU A 39 -13.26 -3.28 -13.15
CA GLU A 39 -14.37 -3.66 -12.30
C GLU A 39 -14.37 -5.16 -11.97
N SER A 40 -13.82 -6.02 -12.85
CA SER A 40 -13.76 -7.47 -12.62
C SER A 40 -12.87 -7.86 -11.43
N ARG A 41 -11.94 -6.99 -11.09
CA ARG A 41 -11.00 -7.18 -9.98
C ARG A 41 -11.63 -6.99 -8.61
N TYR A 42 -12.63 -6.11 -8.52
CA TYR A 42 -13.15 -5.62 -7.23
C TYR A 42 -14.48 -6.26 -6.84
N ALA A 43 -14.80 -6.19 -5.55
CA ALA A 43 -16.10 -6.59 -5.04
C ALA A 43 -17.20 -5.67 -5.60
N PRO A 44 -18.41 -6.20 -5.89
CA PRO A 44 -19.51 -5.40 -6.43
C PRO A 44 -19.82 -4.16 -5.59
N VAL A 45 -19.72 -4.26 -4.26
CA VAL A 45 -19.96 -3.14 -3.34
C VAL A 45 -18.97 -1.99 -3.52
N LEU A 46 -17.70 -2.30 -3.82
CA LEU A 46 -16.70 -1.26 -4.13
C LEU A 46 -17.01 -0.61 -5.47
N VAL A 47 -17.29 -1.41 -6.50
CA VAL A 47 -17.64 -0.90 -7.84
C VAL A 47 -18.87 0.00 -7.76
N GLN A 48 -19.89 -0.41 -7.02
CA GLN A 48 -21.09 0.39 -6.81
C GLN A 48 -20.80 1.72 -6.10
N ALA A 49 -19.94 1.70 -5.07
CA ALA A 49 -19.54 2.92 -4.37
C ALA A 49 -18.80 3.90 -5.29
N LEU A 50 -17.96 3.40 -6.20
CA LEU A 50 -17.25 4.25 -7.18
C LEU A 50 -18.12 4.74 -8.34
N ARG A 51 -19.35 4.22 -8.49
CA ARG A 51 -20.37 4.74 -9.42
C ARG A 51 -21.23 5.86 -8.81
N ASP A 52 -20.95 6.27 -7.56
CA ASP A 52 -21.57 7.44 -6.93
C ASP A 52 -21.35 8.69 -7.79
N PRO A 53 -22.38 9.56 -8.01
CA PRO A 53 -22.24 10.79 -8.78
C PRO A 53 -21.15 11.75 -8.31
N ARG A 54 -20.72 11.63 -7.06
CA ARG A 54 -19.61 12.38 -6.46
C ARG A 54 -18.23 11.85 -6.87
N CYS A 55 -18.16 10.69 -7.52
CA CYS A 55 -16.95 10.07 -8.01
C CYS A 55 -16.86 10.18 -9.53
N SER A 56 -15.75 10.68 -10.02
CA SER A 56 -15.49 10.77 -11.47
C SER A 56 -14.12 10.18 -11.80
N PHE A 57 -13.91 9.87 -13.08
CA PHE A 57 -12.63 9.34 -13.58
C PHE A 57 -12.04 10.27 -14.63
N ARG A 58 -10.75 10.53 -14.51
CA ARG A 58 -9.95 11.25 -15.50
C ARG A 58 -8.74 10.42 -15.91
N GLN A 59 -8.69 10.04 -17.17
CA GLN A 59 -7.52 9.34 -17.70
C GLN A 59 -6.35 10.30 -17.89
N LEU A 60 -5.21 10.00 -17.28
CA LEU A 60 -3.95 10.74 -17.45
C LEU A 60 -2.73 9.90 -17.06
N ASP A 61 -1.59 10.25 -17.64
CA ASP A 61 -0.30 9.66 -17.28
C ASP A 61 0.52 10.69 -16.51
N LEU A 62 0.84 10.37 -15.24
CA LEU A 62 1.61 11.27 -14.36
C LEU A 62 3.04 11.56 -14.83
N ARG A 63 3.56 10.82 -15.80
CA ARG A 63 4.84 11.15 -16.43
C ARG A 63 4.76 12.38 -17.33
N GLN A 64 3.54 12.83 -17.61
CA GLN A 64 3.26 14.03 -18.39
C GLN A 64 2.79 15.16 -17.48
N ARG A 65 2.87 16.39 -17.96
CA ARG A 65 2.30 17.53 -17.27
C ARG A 65 0.82 17.30 -16.98
N ILE A 66 0.41 17.51 -15.73
CA ILE A 66 -0.98 17.39 -15.29
C ILE A 66 -1.77 18.60 -15.83
N PRO A 67 -2.91 18.39 -16.52
CA PRO A 67 -3.73 19.46 -17.07
C PRO A 67 -4.35 20.35 -15.98
N ASP A 68 -4.37 21.66 -16.22
CA ASP A 68 -4.85 22.64 -15.24
C ASP A 68 -6.39 22.62 -15.10
N ASP A 69 -7.14 22.15 -16.12
CA ASP A 69 -8.60 21.96 -16.06
C ASP A 69 -9.04 20.94 -14.99
N LEU A 70 -8.13 20.06 -14.57
CA LEU A 70 -8.37 19.14 -13.47
C LEU A 70 -8.60 19.88 -12.13
N ALA A 71 -8.19 21.13 -12.01
CA ALA A 71 -8.34 21.94 -10.81
C ALA A 71 -9.64 22.77 -10.79
N GLU A 72 -10.48 22.71 -11.82
CA GLU A 72 -11.75 23.45 -11.86
C GLU A 72 -12.60 23.13 -10.62
N GLY A 73 -13.06 24.19 -9.93
CA GLY A 73 -13.80 24.07 -8.67
C GLY A 73 -12.94 23.96 -7.41
N GLY A 74 -11.60 24.12 -7.53
CA GLY A 74 -10.64 24.02 -6.44
C GLY A 74 -10.26 22.58 -6.09
N VAL A 75 -9.15 22.40 -5.38
CA VAL A 75 -8.68 21.09 -4.89
C VAL A 75 -8.20 21.23 -3.45
N ASP A 76 -8.81 20.49 -2.54
CA ASP A 76 -8.49 20.56 -1.12
C ASP A 76 -7.40 19.55 -0.73
N LEU A 77 -7.36 18.41 -1.43
CA LEU A 77 -6.41 17.31 -1.14
C LEU A 77 -5.98 16.62 -2.43
N ILE A 78 -4.70 16.40 -2.55
CA ILE A 78 -4.11 15.49 -3.53
C ILE A 78 -3.61 14.25 -2.81
N ALA A 79 -4.14 13.07 -3.17
CA ALA A 79 -3.64 11.77 -2.73
C ALA A 79 -2.83 11.12 -3.86
N ASN A 80 -1.52 11.01 -3.67
CA ASN A 80 -0.62 10.40 -4.65
C ASN A 80 -0.29 8.95 -4.28
N PHE A 81 -0.97 8.01 -4.93
CA PHE A 81 -0.77 6.55 -4.80
C PHE A 81 -0.18 5.93 -6.07
N ALA A 82 -0.03 6.73 -7.13
CA ALA A 82 0.51 6.24 -8.38
C ALA A 82 1.96 5.77 -8.25
N ALA A 83 2.22 4.58 -8.72
CA ALA A 83 3.57 4.02 -8.75
C ALA A 83 3.68 2.78 -9.63
N VAL A 84 4.83 2.58 -10.22
CA VAL A 84 5.31 1.25 -10.61
C VAL A 84 5.79 0.56 -9.35
N HIS A 85 5.18 -0.59 -8.98
CA HIS A 85 5.42 -1.23 -7.67
C HIS A 85 5.70 -2.74 -7.72
N ARG A 86 5.35 -3.42 -8.83
CA ARG A 86 5.58 -4.87 -8.95
C ARG A 86 7.07 -5.17 -9.07
N GLU A 87 7.57 -6.01 -8.18
CA GLU A 87 8.97 -6.38 -8.12
C GLU A 87 9.17 -7.88 -7.83
N PRO A 88 9.88 -8.60 -8.71
CA PRO A 88 10.34 -8.22 -10.04
C PRO A 88 9.19 -8.11 -11.05
N GLY A 89 9.38 -7.39 -12.15
CA GLY A 89 8.37 -7.27 -13.21
C GLY A 89 8.57 -6.06 -14.10
N HIS A 90 9.53 -5.20 -13.75
CA HIS A 90 9.89 -4.01 -14.50
C HIS A 90 11.41 -3.85 -14.53
N GLU A 91 11.90 -3.13 -15.53
CA GLU A 91 13.29 -2.70 -15.58
C GLU A 91 13.57 -1.63 -14.52
N ALA A 92 14.83 -1.52 -14.09
CA ALA A 92 15.19 -0.61 -13.01
C ALA A 92 14.79 0.85 -13.30
N TRP A 93 14.98 1.31 -14.53
CA TRP A 93 14.69 2.68 -14.96
C TRP A 93 13.19 3.01 -14.93
N GLU A 94 12.28 2.04 -15.16
CA GLU A 94 10.83 2.25 -15.16
C GLU A 94 10.31 2.71 -13.78
N TYR A 95 10.93 2.21 -12.70
CA TYR A 95 10.59 2.66 -11.34
C TYR A 95 10.95 4.13 -11.13
N PHE A 96 12.12 4.55 -11.62
CA PHE A 96 12.55 5.93 -11.46
C PHE A 96 11.76 6.86 -12.40
N GLU A 97 11.61 6.51 -13.65
CA GLU A 97 10.85 7.30 -14.61
C GLU A 97 9.42 7.58 -14.11
N THR A 98 8.70 6.55 -13.67
CA THR A 98 7.31 6.72 -13.26
C THR A 98 7.19 7.35 -11.87
N ASN A 99 7.96 6.86 -10.89
CA ASN A 99 7.74 7.25 -9.50
C ASN A 99 8.32 8.63 -9.18
N LEU A 100 9.42 9.04 -9.84
CA LEU A 100 10.02 10.35 -9.62
C LEU A 100 9.33 11.43 -10.44
N LEU A 101 9.20 11.23 -11.76
CA LEU A 101 8.49 12.22 -12.61
C LEU A 101 7.05 12.40 -12.12
N GLY A 102 6.37 11.30 -11.74
CA GLY A 102 5.04 11.40 -11.18
C GLY A 102 4.97 12.20 -9.89
N ALA A 103 5.95 12.04 -8.98
CA ALA A 103 6.04 12.83 -7.76
C ALA A 103 6.29 14.31 -8.04
N ASP A 104 7.20 14.61 -8.97
CA ASP A 104 7.56 15.97 -9.37
C ASP A 104 6.38 16.68 -10.02
N ASN A 105 5.75 16.07 -11.01
CA ASN A 105 4.57 16.61 -11.69
C ASN A 105 3.40 16.85 -10.73
N VAL A 106 3.20 15.98 -9.72
CA VAL A 106 2.17 16.17 -8.68
C VAL A 106 2.50 17.39 -7.81
N CYS A 107 3.73 17.56 -7.40
CA CYS A 107 4.18 18.69 -6.60
C CYS A 107 4.07 20.02 -7.39
N GLU A 108 4.53 20.06 -8.63
CA GLU A 108 4.37 21.22 -9.52
C GLU A 108 2.90 21.57 -9.75
N PHE A 109 2.06 20.56 -9.98
CA PHE A 109 0.63 20.76 -10.15
C PHE A 109 0.00 21.34 -8.88
N ALA A 110 0.34 20.79 -7.69
CA ALA A 110 -0.14 21.34 -6.42
C ALA A 110 0.21 22.83 -6.26
N ASP A 111 1.43 23.21 -6.67
CA ASP A 111 1.87 24.61 -6.64
C ASP A 111 1.08 25.49 -7.60
N ARG A 112 0.90 25.05 -8.85
CA ARG A 112 0.17 25.82 -9.87
C ARG A 112 -1.28 26.09 -9.49
N ILE A 113 -1.94 25.12 -8.85
CA ILE A 113 -3.35 25.23 -8.46
C ILE A 113 -3.56 25.74 -7.03
N GLY A 114 -2.47 25.98 -6.26
CA GLY A 114 -2.53 26.42 -4.88
C GLY A 114 -3.06 25.37 -3.90
N CYS A 115 -3.01 24.08 -4.23
CA CYS A 115 -3.39 23.01 -3.30
C CYS A 115 -2.36 22.90 -2.16
N LYS A 116 -2.84 22.90 -0.92
CA LYS A 116 -1.99 22.98 0.28
C LYS A 116 -1.78 21.64 0.97
N THR A 117 -2.49 20.58 0.57
CA THR A 117 -2.42 19.30 1.26
C THR A 117 -2.10 18.16 0.30
N ILE A 118 -1.03 17.43 0.58
CA ILE A 118 -0.67 16.20 -0.15
C ILE A 118 -0.60 15.02 0.83
N LEU A 119 -1.27 13.93 0.46
CA LEU A 119 -1.09 12.60 1.02
C LEU A 119 -0.24 11.78 0.04
N PHE A 120 0.91 11.29 0.47
CA PHE A 120 1.77 10.44 -0.35
C PHE A 120 1.90 9.04 0.24
N THR A 121 1.56 8.01 -0.54
CA THR A 121 1.82 6.63 -0.16
C THR A 121 3.19 6.20 -0.66
N SER A 122 4.12 6.06 0.28
CA SER A 122 5.43 5.46 0.08
C SER A 122 5.36 3.93 0.21
N SER A 123 6.30 3.32 0.88
CA SER A 123 6.38 1.88 1.14
C SER A 123 7.35 1.62 2.30
N ILE A 124 7.29 0.43 2.90
CA ILE A 124 8.37 -0.03 3.78
C ILE A 124 9.63 -0.48 3.01
N SER A 125 9.58 -0.58 1.68
CA SER A 125 10.73 -0.96 0.84
C SER A 125 11.95 -0.04 0.95
N PRO A 126 11.84 1.26 1.23
CA PRO A 126 12.97 2.13 1.58
C PRO A 126 13.86 1.63 2.72
N TYR A 127 13.33 0.89 3.68
CA TYR A 127 14.15 0.33 4.76
C TYR A 127 15.09 -0.80 4.31
N GLY A 128 14.81 -1.42 3.16
CA GLY A 128 15.52 -2.60 2.69
C GLY A 128 15.25 -3.85 3.54
N PRO A 129 15.86 -4.98 3.20
CA PRO A 129 15.73 -6.20 3.99
C PRO A 129 16.51 -6.07 5.29
N SER A 130 15.91 -6.48 6.41
CA SER A 130 16.56 -6.49 7.71
C SER A 130 16.04 -7.66 8.55
N GLU A 131 16.95 -8.32 9.27
CA GLU A 131 16.61 -9.30 10.29
C GLU A 131 16.27 -8.62 11.63
N LEU A 132 16.68 -7.35 11.77
CA LEU A 132 16.39 -6.53 12.93
C LEU A 132 15.09 -5.74 12.72
N GLU A 133 14.46 -5.41 13.84
CA GLU A 133 13.31 -4.49 13.85
C GLU A 133 13.70 -3.13 13.28
N ARG A 134 12.80 -2.59 12.47
CA ARG A 134 12.90 -1.24 11.90
C ARG A 134 11.64 -0.47 12.23
N ASP A 135 11.78 0.80 12.50
CA ASP A 135 10.70 1.74 12.77
C ASP A 135 10.94 3.08 12.05
N GLU A 136 10.14 4.08 12.37
CA GLU A 136 10.24 5.41 11.77
C GLU A 136 11.57 6.12 12.06
N LYS A 137 12.29 5.73 13.13
CA LYS A 137 13.61 6.29 13.50
C LYS A 137 14.75 5.58 12.77
N SER A 138 14.49 4.44 12.16
CA SER A 138 15.48 3.65 11.45
C SER A 138 15.89 4.29 10.13
N LEU A 139 17.19 4.29 9.83
CA LEU A 139 17.70 4.80 8.56
C LEU A 139 17.20 3.94 7.40
N PRO A 140 16.68 4.56 6.33
CA PRO A 140 16.32 3.85 5.11
C PRO A 140 17.59 3.43 4.34
N VAL A 141 17.68 2.14 3.98
CA VAL A 141 18.76 1.54 3.19
C VAL A 141 18.14 0.69 2.09
N PRO A 142 17.58 1.32 1.03
CA PRO A 142 16.88 0.60 -0.01
C PRO A 142 17.85 -0.30 -0.79
N SER A 143 17.45 -1.55 -1.01
CA SER A 143 18.24 -2.56 -1.73
C SER A 143 17.67 -2.88 -3.11
N THR A 144 16.60 -2.19 -3.51
CA THR A 144 15.90 -2.43 -4.77
C THR A 144 15.57 -1.12 -5.47
N PRO A 145 15.47 -1.11 -6.82
CA PRO A 145 15.07 0.08 -7.58
C PRO A 145 13.73 0.67 -7.11
N TYR A 146 12.76 -0.18 -6.79
CA TYR A 146 11.49 0.27 -6.24
C TYR A 146 11.66 1.00 -4.89
N GLY A 147 12.38 0.39 -3.94
CA GLY A 147 12.62 1.01 -2.64
C GLY A 147 13.36 2.34 -2.76
N ALA A 148 14.38 2.39 -3.64
CA ALA A 148 15.14 3.61 -3.91
C ALA A 148 14.27 4.71 -4.55
N SER A 149 13.42 4.36 -5.54
CA SER A 149 12.52 5.31 -6.19
C SER A 149 11.47 5.87 -5.23
N LYS A 150 10.91 5.04 -4.32
CA LYS A 150 9.95 5.53 -3.30
C LYS A 150 10.62 6.46 -2.31
N LEU A 151 11.85 6.17 -1.86
CA LEU A 151 12.61 7.06 -0.99
C LEU A 151 12.93 8.41 -1.67
N ALA A 152 13.30 8.39 -2.94
CA ALA A 152 13.54 9.61 -3.71
C ALA A 152 12.25 10.43 -3.88
N ALA A 153 11.13 9.78 -4.17
CA ALA A 153 9.82 10.44 -4.24
C ALA A 153 9.39 11.08 -2.91
N GLU A 154 9.70 10.46 -1.75
CA GLU A 154 9.51 11.11 -0.44
C GLU A 154 10.28 12.43 -0.34
N LYS A 155 11.53 12.47 -0.85
CA LYS A 155 12.34 13.70 -0.82
C LYS A 155 11.78 14.80 -1.72
N ILE A 156 11.20 14.45 -2.86
CA ILE A 156 10.50 15.40 -3.74
C ILE A 156 9.31 16.02 -3.01
N HIS A 157 8.42 15.22 -2.40
CA HIS A 157 7.29 15.72 -1.63
C HIS A 157 7.71 16.57 -0.43
N LEU A 158 8.79 16.19 0.27
CA LEU A 158 9.37 16.98 1.36
C LEU A 158 9.94 18.30 0.85
N GLY A 159 10.54 18.34 -0.33
CA GLY A 159 10.98 19.55 -1.02
C GLY A 159 9.81 20.49 -1.28
N TRP A 160 8.72 19.96 -1.84
CA TRP A 160 7.48 20.71 -2.03
C TRP A 160 6.96 21.30 -0.71
N HIS A 161 6.85 20.48 0.34
CA HIS A 161 6.36 20.95 1.64
C HIS A 161 7.20 22.10 2.20
N ARG A 162 8.54 22.07 2.02
CA ARG A 162 9.44 23.12 2.48
C ARG A 162 9.27 24.45 1.75
N GLY A 163 8.66 24.44 0.58
CA GLY A 163 8.41 25.63 -0.24
C GLY A 163 7.26 26.53 0.27
N GLY A 164 6.56 26.19 1.38
CA GLY A 164 5.50 27.03 1.97
C GLY A 164 5.09 26.56 3.36
N ASP A 165 4.90 27.52 4.28
CA ASP A 165 4.61 27.21 5.69
C ASP A 165 3.17 26.75 5.93
N ASP A 166 2.25 27.02 4.99
CA ASP A 166 0.85 26.60 5.03
C ASP A 166 0.62 25.23 4.38
N ARG A 167 1.66 24.60 3.83
CA ARG A 167 1.58 23.28 3.21
C ARG A 167 1.51 22.16 4.24
N ARG A 168 0.75 21.15 3.92
CA ARG A 168 0.55 19.96 4.74
C ARG A 168 0.93 18.70 3.97
N LEU A 169 1.74 17.83 4.57
CA LEU A 169 2.22 16.62 3.93
C LEU A 169 2.10 15.42 4.87
N LEU A 170 1.36 14.42 4.44
CA LEU A 170 1.35 13.12 5.10
C LEU A 170 2.04 12.09 4.22
N ILE A 171 3.11 11.48 4.73
CA ILE A 171 3.79 10.35 4.09
C ILE A 171 3.45 9.08 4.86
N VAL A 172 2.89 8.07 4.18
CA VAL A 172 2.61 6.78 4.80
C VAL A 172 3.44 5.70 4.12
N ARG A 173 4.14 4.87 4.92
CA ARG A 173 4.91 3.71 4.47
C ARG A 173 4.18 2.41 4.81
N PRO A 174 3.26 1.94 3.96
CA PRO A 174 2.55 0.69 4.22
C PRO A 174 3.46 -0.52 4.06
N GLY A 175 3.19 -1.54 4.89
CA GLY A 175 3.61 -2.91 4.66
C GLY A 175 2.92 -3.53 3.46
N VAL A 176 2.86 -4.86 3.41
CA VAL A 176 2.08 -5.56 2.37
C VAL A 176 0.60 -5.23 2.56
N VAL A 177 0.04 -4.44 1.63
CA VAL A 177 -1.39 -4.10 1.67
C VAL A 177 -2.20 -5.26 1.09
N PHE A 178 -3.19 -5.72 1.82
CA PHE A 178 -4.05 -6.82 1.39
C PHE A 178 -5.54 -6.53 1.64
N GLY A 179 -6.42 -7.28 0.97
CA GLY A 179 -7.88 -7.12 1.09
C GLY A 179 -8.61 -7.51 -0.20
N PRO A 180 -9.94 -7.25 -0.27
CA PRO A 180 -10.78 -7.61 -1.40
C PRO A 180 -10.26 -7.06 -2.72
N GLY A 181 -9.94 -7.95 -3.67
CA GLY A 181 -9.41 -7.56 -4.99
C GLY A 181 -7.91 -7.30 -5.04
N GLU A 182 -7.12 -7.70 -4.00
CA GLU A 182 -5.66 -7.51 -3.97
C GLU A 182 -4.97 -8.21 -5.14
N GLY A 183 -5.37 -9.48 -5.45
CA GLY A 183 -4.80 -10.27 -6.54
C GLY A 183 -3.30 -10.59 -6.41
N GLY A 184 -2.71 -10.35 -5.25
CA GLY A 184 -1.27 -10.44 -4.98
C GLY A 184 -0.89 -11.64 -4.10
N ASN A 185 -0.02 -11.38 -3.09
CA ASN A 185 0.60 -12.43 -2.29
C ASN A 185 -0.38 -13.13 -1.35
N VAL A 186 -1.25 -12.37 -0.69
CA VAL A 186 -2.21 -12.94 0.28
C VAL A 186 -3.32 -13.67 -0.44
N THR A 187 -3.83 -13.14 -1.56
CA THR A 187 -4.78 -13.85 -2.44
C THR A 187 -4.21 -15.19 -2.92
N ARG A 188 -2.93 -15.22 -3.32
CA ARG A 188 -2.28 -16.48 -3.71
C ARG A 188 -2.15 -17.45 -2.53
N MET A 189 -1.85 -16.96 -1.33
CA MET A 189 -1.78 -17.77 -0.12
C MET A 189 -3.14 -18.42 0.18
N ILE A 190 -4.25 -17.67 0.10
CA ILE A 190 -5.61 -18.16 0.25
C ILE A 190 -5.86 -19.31 -0.74
N ARG A 191 -5.61 -19.08 -2.04
CA ARG A 191 -5.82 -20.08 -3.10
C ARG A 191 -4.99 -21.35 -2.89
N PHE A 192 -3.71 -21.22 -2.49
CA PHE A 192 -2.87 -22.39 -2.23
C PHE A 192 -3.30 -23.15 -0.97
N LEU A 193 -3.71 -22.47 0.09
CA LEU A 193 -4.22 -23.10 1.30
C LEU A 193 -5.51 -23.87 1.01
N ARG A 194 -6.45 -23.27 0.25
CA ARG A 194 -7.67 -23.93 -0.19
C ARG A 194 -7.40 -25.22 -0.99
N LYS A 195 -6.47 -25.13 -1.95
CA LYS A 195 -6.07 -26.27 -2.78
C LYS A 195 -5.23 -27.32 -2.02
N GLY A 196 -4.75 -27.02 -0.80
CA GLY A 196 -3.82 -27.87 -0.04
C GLY A 196 -2.41 -27.91 -0.63
N LEU A 197 -2.05 -26.91 -1.42
CA LEU A 197 -0.74 -26.79 -2.08
C LEU A 197 0.21 -25.84 -1.36
N PHE A 198 -0.26 -25.21 -0.28
CA PHE A 198 0.60 -24.31 0.50
C PHE A 198 1.55 -25.12 1.37
N VAL A 199 2.83 -24.70 1.38
CA VAL A 199 3.87 -25.25 2.25
C VAL A 199 4.65 -24.13 2.92
N TYR A 200 5.06 -24.34 4.15
CA TYR A 200 6.03 -23.44 4.79
C TYR A 200 7.42 -23.67 4.20
N LEU A 201 8.14 -22.59 3.98
CA LEU A 201 9.50 -22.59 3.46
C LEU A 201 10.49 -22.33 4.62
N GLY A 202 10.85 -23.37 5.33
CA GLY A 202 11.76 -23.27 6.49
C GLY A 202 11.06 -22.66 7.72
N ASN A 203 11.50 -21.49 8.19
CA ASN A 203 10.97 -20.89 9.41
C ASN A 203 9.57 -20.26 9.18
N ARG A 204 8.53 -20.89 9.72
CA ARG A 204 7.13 -20.40 9.68
C ARG A 204 6.88 -19.16 10.55
N GLY A 205 7.75 -18.91 11.55
CA GLY A 205 7.70 -17.74 12.41
C GLY A 205 8.23 -16.46 11.77
N VAL A 206 8.64 -16.47 10.49
CA VAL A 206 9.09 -15.26 9.77
C VAL A 206 7.97 -14.22 9.76
N ARG A 207 8.25 -13.06 10.37
CA ARG A 207 7.30 -11.94 10.42
C ARG A 207 7.29 -11.15 9.12
N LYS A 208 6.08 -10.74 8.73
CA LYS A 208 5.80 -9.95 7.51
C LYS A 208 4.90 -8.79 7.86
N SER A 209 5.44 -7.59 7.86
CA SER A 209 4.64 -6.40 8.07
C SER A 209 3.61 -6.26 6.96
N GLY A 210 2.36 -6.24 7.35
CA GLY A 210 1.23 -6.10 6.45
C GLY A 210 0.12 -5.26 7.08
N ILE A 211 -0.78 -4.77 6.23
CA ILE A 211 -1.92 -3.95 6.66
C ILE A 211 -3.14 -4.24 5.80
N TYR A 212 -4.30 -4.28 6.43
CA TYR A 212 -5.57 -4.39 5.73
C TYR A 212 -5.92 -3.07 5.03
N VAL A 213 -6.37 -3.14 3.79
CA VAL A 213 -6.58 -1.94 2.96
C VAL A 213 -7.58 -0.95 3.55
N LYS A 214 -8.62 -1.44 4.22
CA LYS A 214 -9.58 -0.56 4.92
C LYS A 214 -8.97 0.09 6.17
N SER A 215 -8.09 -0.63 6.89
CA SER A 215 -7.31 -0.03 7.99
C SER A 215 -6.39 1.06 7.47
N LEU A 216 -5.72 0.82 6.34
CA LEU A 216 -4.86 1.82 5.70
C LEU A 216 -5.63 3.08 5.31
N SER A 217 -6.84 2.93 4.73
CA SER A 217 -7.70 4.06 4.39
C SER A 217 -8.09 4.89 5.62
N ARG A 218 -8.39 4.24 6.74
CA ARG A 218 -8.64 4.94 8.02
C ARG A 218 -7.40 5.65 8.56
N MET A 219 -6.22 5.02 8.42
CA MET A 219 -4.96 5.65 8.86
C MET A 219 -4.64 6.92 8.06
N PHE A 220 -4.99 6.96 6.76
CA PHE A 220 -4.86 8.16 5.95
C PHE A 220 -5.70 9.31 6.53
N GLU A 221 -6.99 9.08 6.77
CA GLU A 221 -7.89 10.11 7.31
C GLU A 221 -7.44 10.55 8.72
N TRP A 222 -7.14 9.59 9.58
CA TRP A 222 -6.67 9.86 10.93
C TRP A 222 -5.40 10.72 10.96
N GLY A 223 -4.46 10.47 10.04
CA GLY A 223 -3.24 11.25 9.91
C GLY A 223 -3.49 12.64 9.34
N LEU A 224 -4.31 12.76 8.29
CA LEU A 224 -4.64 14.04 7.66
C LEU A 224 -5.34 15.01 8.63
N GLU A 225 -6.24 14.50 9.47
CA GLU A 225 -6.95 15.29 10.48
C GLU A 225 -6.00 15.89 11.54
N ARG A 226 -4.85 15.25 11.76
CA ARG A 226 -3.87 15.66 12.80
C ARG A 226 -2.71 16.50 12.30
N LEU A 227 -2.58 16.73 11.00
CA LEU A 227 -1.48 17.55 10.46
C LEU A 227 -1.47 19.01 10.95
N GLY A 228 -2.60 19.47 11.52
CA GLY A 228 -2.67 20.77 12.18
C GLY A 228 -2.11 20.79 13.61
N ASP A 229 -1.90 19.62 14.22
CA ASP A 229 -1.35 19.50 15.57
C ASP A 229 0.17 19.37 15.52
N PRO A 230 0.93 20.35 16.09
CA PRO A 230 2.38 20.28 16.12
C PRO A 230 2.93 19.03 16.82
N SER A 231 2.22 18.46 17.80
CA SER A 231 2.64 17.26 18.53
C SER A 231 2.58 16.00 17.68
N PHE A 232 1.72 15.98 16.65
CA PHE A 232 1.63 14.92 15.66
C PHE A 232 2.72 14.98 14.60
N CYS A 233 3.24 16.18 14.31
CA CYS A 233 4.16 16.41 13.19
C CYS A 233 5.59 15.98 13.54
N ASN A 234 5.99 14.76 13.14
CA ASN A 234 7.31 14.20 13.46
C ASN A 234 8.42 14.50 12.43
N ILE A 235 8.13 15.30 11.40
CA ILE A 235 9.13 15.80 10.44
C ILE A 235 9.39 17.29 10.69
N ARG A 236 8.32 18.10 10.59
CA ARG A 236 8.28 19.55 10.82
C ARG A 236 6.81 19.98 10.90
N PRO A 237 6.49 21.21 11.36
CA PRO A 237 5.11 21.67 11.40
C PRO A 237 4.39 21.44 10.08
N GLY A 238 3.21 20.83 10.13
CA GLY A 238 2.42 20.47 8.96
C GLY A 238 2.87 19.21 8.21
N ALA A 239 3.95 18.53 8.63
CA ALA A 239 4.44 17.32 7.99
C ALA A 239 4.66 16.16 8.96
N ALA A 240 4.10 15.00 8.61
CA ALA A 240 4.29 13.78 9.36
C ALA A 240 4.51 12.57 8.45
N PHE A 241 5.20 11.55 8.98
CA PHE A 241 5.24 10.24 8.34
C PHE A 241 5.11 9.13 9.38
N PHE A 242 4.56 7.99 8.94
CA PHE A 242 4.50 6.79 9.77
C PHE A 242 4.47 5.51 8.93
N ASN A 243 4.85 4.41 9.58
CA ASN A 243 4.71 3.07 9.02
C ASN A 243 3.28 2.57 9.26
N ALA A 244 2.66 1.98 8.23
CA ALA A 244 1.35 1.39 8.34
C ALA A 244 1.45 -0.14 8.29
N SER A 245 1.36 -0.79 9.44
CA SER A 245 1.35 -2.24 9.61
C SER A 245 0.52 -2.61 10.84
N PHE A 246 0.17 -3.89 10.98
CA PHE A 246 -0.32 -4.40 12.25
C PHE A 246 0.74 -4.29 13.34
N ASP A 247 0.31 -4.17 14.60
CA ASP A 247 1.16 -4.23 15.79
C ASP A 247 0.70 -5.35 16.73
N PRO A 248 1.53 -6.39 16.96
CA PRO A 248 2.81 -6.68 16.29
C PRO A 248 2.62 -7.16 14.84
N PRO A 249 3.65 -6.99 13.96
CA PRO A 249 3.60 -7.54 12.61
C PRO A 249 3.40 -9.06 12.63
N PRO A 250 2.40 -9.61 11.88
CA PRO A 250 2.10 -11.03 11.89
C PRO A 250 3.21 -11.89 11.30
N SER A 251 3.36 -13.11 11.79
CA SER A 251 4.18 -14.14 11.16
C SER A 251 3.46 -14.81 9.98
N VAL A 252 4.20 -15.51 9.14
CA VAL A 252 3.60 -16.35 8.08
C VAL A 252 2.65 -17.39 8.69
N GLU A 253 2.97 -17.92 9.88
CA GLU A 253 2.09 -18.85 10.60
C GLU A 253 0.79 -18.19 11.04
N ASP A 254 0.83 -16.92 11.51
CA ASP A 254 -0.37 -16.17 11.89
C ASP A 254 -1.27 -15.94 10.68
N TYR A 255 -0.71 -15.57 9.52
CA TYR A 255 -1.48 -15.46 8.27
C TYR A 255 -2.15 -16.78 7.89
N VAL A 256 -1.39 -17.88 7.92
CA VAL A 256 -1.91 -19.21 7.58
C VAL A 256 -3.01 -19.63 8.54
N LYS A 257 -2.84 -19.38 9.85
CA LYS A 257 -3.84 -19.68 10.87
C LYS A 257 -5.13 -18.89 10.63
N ALA A 258 -5.04 -17.58 10.48
CA ALA A 258 -6.19 -16.71 10.24
C ALA A 258 -6.94 -17.10 8.95
N ILE A 259 -6.22 -17.35 7.86
CA ILE A 259 -6.81 -17.75 6.58
C ILE A 259 -7.49 -19.12 6.68
N ARG A 260 -6.86 -20.10 7.35
CA ARG A 260 -7.46 -21.43 7.52
C ARG A 260 -8.70 -21.41 8.40
N GLU A 261 -8.69 -20.64 9.48
CA GLU A 261 -9.85 -20.48 10.36
C GLU A 261 -11.02 -19.84 9.61
N VAL A 262 -10.80 -18.71 8.96
CA VAL A 262 -11.84 -17.97 8.22
C VAL A 262 -12.31 -18.74 6.98
N GLY A 263 -11.38 -19.38 6.25
CA GLY A 263 -11.66 -20.17 5.05
C GLY A 263 -12.20 -21.57 5.34
N GLU A 264 -12.15 -22.02 6.62
CA GLU A 264 -12.48 -23.40 7.04
C GLU A 264 -11.63 -24.47 6.32
N PHE A 265 -10.37 -24.12 5.98
CA PHE A 265 -9.48 -25.03 5.23
C PHE A 265 -8.82 -26.03 6.16
N LYS A 266 -9.20 -27.31 6.05
CA LYS A 266 -8.78 -28.41 6.95
C LYS A 266 -7.51 -29.15 6.50
N ARG A 267 -7.06 -28.94 5.26
CA ARG A 267 -5.90 -29.67 4.70
C ARG A 267 -4.64 -29.37 5.50
N PRO A 268 -3.76 -30.37 5.74
CA PRO A 268 -2.51 -30.15 6.46
C PRO A 268 -1.56 -29.23 5.67
N VAL A 269 -0.76 -28.45 6.41
CA VAL A 269 0.28 -27.59 5.84
C VAL A 269 1.63 -28.12 6.29
N PHE A 270 2.42 -28.57 5.33
CA PHE A 270 3.73 -29.13 5.58
C PHE A 270 4.82 -28.06 5.63
N ASN A 271 5.88 -28.35 6.38
CA ASN A 271 7.08 -27.53 6.42
C ASN A 271 8.19 -28.21 5.60
N ILE A 272 8.70 -27.52 4.58
CA ILE A 272 9.78 -28.00 3.74
C ILE A 272 11.05 -27.21 4.08
N PRO A 273 12.19 -27.87 4.39
CA PRO A 273 13.44 -27.20 4.67
C PRO A 273 13.85 -26.28 3.50
N PHE A 274 14.17 -25.03 3.82
CA PHE A 274 14.49 -24.02 2.79
C PHE A 274 15.64 -24.46 1.86
N LYS A 275 16.67 -25.12 2.41
CA LYS A 275 17.82 -25.62 1.63
C LYS A 275 17.39 -26.54 0.48
N LEU A 276 16.39 -27.41 0.72
CA LEU A 276 15.87 -28.33 -0.29
C LEU A 276 15.18 -27.57 -1.43
N ILE A 277 14.28 -26.63 -1.08
CA ILE A 277 13.55 -25.84 -2.09
C ILE A 277 14.50 -24.92 -2.85
N TYR A 278 15.48 -24.35 -2.17
CA TYR A 278 16.47 -23.50 -2.81
C TYR A 278 17.32 -24.28 -3.83
N ALA A 279 17.74 -25.50 -3.50
CA ALA A 279 18.42 -26.39 -4.45
C ALA A 279 17.52 -26.74 -5.65
N ILE A 280 16.26 -27.10 -5.40
CA ILE A 280 15.28 -27.39 -6.46
C ILE A 280 15.04 -26.16 -7.35
N SER A 281 14.99 -24.93 -6.78
CA SER A 281 14.78 -23.71 -7.55
C SER A 281 15.90 -23.41 -8.55
N HIS A 282 17.12 -23.87 -8.31
CA HIS A 282 18.22 -23.78 -9.27
C HIS A 282 18.11 -24.79 -10.41
N LEU A 283 17.57 -26.00 -10.14
CA LEU A 283 17.33 -27.02 -11.15
C LEU A 283 16.18 -26.65 -12.14
N PHE A 284 15.21 -25.89 -11.64
CA PHE A 284 14.02 -25.48 -12.42
C PHE A 284 14.01 -23.97 -12.76
N MET A 285 15.18 -23.32 -12.84
CA MET A 285 15.28 -21.93 -13.24
C MET A 285 14.61 -21.70 -14.60
N GLY A 286 13.60 -20.80 -14.62
CA GLY A 286 12.86 -20.44 -15.83
C GLY A 286 11.57 -21.24 -16.07
N ILE A 287 11.30 -22.32 -15.33
CA ILE A 287 10.07 -23.09 -15.44
C ILE A 287 9.11 -22.67 -14.32
N GLY A 288 7.88 -22.27 -14.66
CA GLY A 288 6.83 -21.97 -13.69
C GLY A 288 7.03 -20.74 -12.80
N GLY A 289 7.95 -19.81 -13.15
CA GLY A 289 8.19 -18.59 -12.38
C GLY A 289 8.93 -18.80 -11.05
N ILE A 290 9.54 -19.96 -10.85
CA ILE A 290 10.39 -20.26 -9.69
C ILE A 290 11.76 -19.61 -9.95
N HIS A 291 12.05 -18.52 -9.20
CA HIS A 291 13.33 -17.82 -9.29
C HIS A 291 13.98 -17.73 -7.90
N PRO A 292 15.30 -18.08 -7.75
CA PRO A 292 15.98 -18.10 -6.46
C PRO A 292 15.88 -16.79 -5.67
N VAL A 293 15.88 -15.65 -6.36
CA VAL A 293 15.72 -14.32 -5.73
C VAL A 293 14.34 -14.17 -5.08
N ARG A 294 13.26 -14.67 -5.73
CA ARG A 294 11.90 -14.67 -5.14
C ARG A 294 11.84 -15.55 -3.91
N MET A 295 12.48 -16.73 -3.96
CA MET A 295 12.53 -17.67 -2.83
C MET A 295 13.24 -17.06 -1.62
N ARG A 296 14.37 -16.36 -1.82
CA ARG A 296 15.03 -15.61 -0.73
C ARG A 296 14.16 -14.53 -0.12
N LYS A 297 13.38 -13.77 -0.93
CA LYS A 297 12.45 -12.74 -0.42
C LYS A 297 11.35 -13.35 0.46
N LEU A 298 10.87 -14.56 0.16
CA LEU A 298 9.82 -15.22 0.93
C LEU A 298 10.26 -15.59 2.35
N VAL A 299 11.51 -16.02 2.53
CA VAL A 299 12.03 -16.45 3.84
C VAL A 299 12.72 -15.35 4.64
N ARG A 300 13.04 -14.19 4.04
CA ARG A 300 13.61 -13.08 4.79
C ARG A 300 12.54 -12.36 5.59
N PRO A 301 12.78 -12.02 6.86
CA PRO A 301 11.86 -11.22 7.65
C PRO A 301 11.73 -9.82 7.06
N ASN A 302 10.60 -9.21 7.33
CA ASN A 302 10.32 -7.81 7.06
C ASN A 302 9.59 -7.26 8.29
N LEU A 303 10.36 -6.97 9.33
CA LEU A 303 9.87 -6.59 10.63
C LEU A 303 9.91 -5.07 10.75
N ILE A 304 8.89 -4.42 10.20
CA ILE A 304 8.72 -2.98 10.26
C ILE A 304 7.61 -2.66 11.25
N LEU A 305 7.94 -1.95 12.31
CA LEU A 305 7.04 -1.59 13.40
C LEU A 305 6.36 -0.24 13.11
N PRO A 306 5.08 -0.10 13.42
CA PRO A 306 4.37 1.17 13.39
C PRO A 306 4.53 1.92 14.73
N SER A 307 5.79 2.17 15.13
CA SER A 307 6.12 2.69 16.46
C SER A 307 5.50 4.06 16.71
N PHE A 308 5.37 4.90 15.67
CA PHE A 308 4.74 6.20 15.77
C PHE A 308 3.23 6.08 16.08
N LEU A 309 2.52 5.22 15.36
CA LEU A 309 1.10 4.98 15.61
C LEU A 309 0.85 4.38 17.00
N LYS A 310 1.72 3.46 17.42
CA LYS A 310 1.66 2.85 18.75
C LYS A 310 1.87 3.87 19.86
N HIS A 311 2.84 4.79 19.70
CA HIS A 311 3.09 5.86 20.67
C HIS A 311 1.89 6.82 20.85
N LEU A 312 1.07 6.96 19.80
CA LEU A 312 -0.13 7.79 19.80
C LEU A 312 -1.42 7.02 20.11
N ASP A 313 -1.30 5.80 20.64
CA ASP A 313 -2.42 4.92 20.99
C ASP A 313 -3.46 4.79 19.85
N TYR A 314 -2.97 4.61 18.61
CA TYR A 314 -3.84 4.44 17.45
C TYR A 314 -4.74 3.21 17.60
N ASP A 315 -6.05 3.38 17.39
CA ASP A 315 -7.02 2.28 17.41
C ASP A 315 -7.01 1.46 16.11
N TRP A 316 -6.39 0.26 16.15
CA TRP A 316 -6.48 -0.74 15.08
C TRP A 316 -7.85 -1.41 15.11
N LYS A 317 -8.81 -0.89 14.36
CA LYS A 317 -10.17 -1.44 14.29
C LYS A 317 -10.21 -2.93 13.95
N TRP A 318 -9.28 -3.40 13.10
CA TRP A 318 -9.17 -4.79 12.67
C TRP A 318 -7.84 -5.39 13.14
N ASP A 319 -7.92 -6.59 13.70
CA ASP A 319 -6.80 -7.51 13.77
C ASP A 319 -6.71 -8.37 12.48
N LEU A 320 -5.71 -9.25 12.38
CA LEU A 320 -5.52 -10.07 11.18
C LEU A 320 -6.73 -10.97 10.89
N ARG A 321 -7.32 -11.59 11.92
CA ARG A 321 -8.43 -12.53 11.77
C ARG A 321 -9.72 -11.82 11.34
N SER A 322 -10.05 -10.71 11.98
CA SER A 322 -11.23 -9.92 11.64
C SER A 322 -11.11 -9.26 10.28
N ALA A 323 -9.90 -8.85 9.86
CA ALA A 323 -9.63 -8.36 8.51
C ALA A 323 -9.86 -9.44 7.45
N MET A 324 -9.42 -10.70 7.71
CA MET A 324 -9.68 -11.82 6.81
C MET A 324 -11.16 -12.18 6.73
N ALA A 325 -11.89 -12.12 7.85
CA ALA A 325 -13.32 -12.38 7.89
C ALA A 325 -14.13 -11.32 7.11
N ASP A 326 -13.79 -10.04 7.30
CA ASP A 326 -14.37 -8.93 6.55
C ASP A 326 -14.10 -9.05 5.05
N TRP A 327 -12.87 -9.43 4.66
CA TRP A 327 -12.54 -9.72 3.26
C TRP A 327 -13.37 -10.85 2.67
N LYS A 328 -13.49 -11.99 3.37
CA LYS A 328 -14.29 -13.13 2.89
C LYS A 328 -15.76 -12.75 2.71
N CYS A 329 -16.30 -11.96 3.64
CA CYS A 329 -17.66 -11.45 3.56
C CYS A 329 -17.89 -10.55 2.34
N GLU A 330 -16.94 -9.63 2.07
CA GLU A 330 -17.08 -8.65 0.99
C GLU A 330 -16.81 -9.23 -0.40
N LYS A 331 -15.84 -10.15 -0.51
CA LYS A 331 -15.46 -10.79 -1.79
C LYS A 331 -15.18 -12.29 -1.61
N PRO A 332 -16.24 -13.10 -1.47
CA PRO A 332 -16.09 -14.54 -1.27
C PRO A 332 -15.40 -15.26 -2.44
N GLU A 333 -15.44 -14.69 -3.66
CA GLU A 333 -14.81 -15.27 -4.85
C GLU A 333 -13.28 -15.35 -4.73
N ASP A 334 -12.65 -14.47 -3.95
CA ASP A 334 -11.20 -14.54 -3.68
C ASP A 334 -10.85 -15.80 -2.85
N TRP A 335 -11.85 -16.40 -2.18
CA TRP A 335 -11.76 -17.56 -1.28
C TRP A 335 -12.30 -18.85 -1.91
N ALA A 336 -12.98 -18.73 -3.06
CA ALA A 336 -13.63 -19.84 -3.79
C ALA A 336 -12.66 -20.65 -4.69
#